data_47e1b1c2a60166ceb2db1c6ac209f2ab
#
_entry.id   47e1b1c2a60166ceb2db1c6ac209f2ab
#
_cell.length_a   1.000
_cell.length_b   1.000
_cell.length_c   1.000
_cell.angle_alpha   90.00
_cell.angle_beta   90.00
_cell.angle_gamma   90.00
#
_symmetry.space_group_name_H-M   'P 1'
#
loop_
_entity.id
_entity.type
_entity.pdbx_description
1 polymer ?
#
loop_
_entity_poly.entity_id
_entity_poly.type
_entity_poly.pdbx_seq_one_letter_code
_entity_poly.pdbx_strand_id
1 'polypeptide(L)'
;MSNNRSSGGYFSKDADKLIYSSDKSGIFNIYEVDLSTNEETQLTDSNEESFFVRGYSPNTGEVIYSADKGGNENSHIYLIRKGNSIDLTPGENTKASFVGWTKDELGMYVISNSRDPRFFDLYKIDIATLNSEMVFKNDIGYNLNSISNNDNYLVLSLNLSRSEQKLFLYDVKSNQQVEISDQAANFSGQNFDKNDENYFYTTNYDSEFYYLMSYNLKNGERSTVYKTNWDVAFSYLSKNNSYRVIAVNEDAQNKLSIQNMS
;
A
#
# COMPACT_ATOMS: atom_id res chain seq x y z
N MET A 1 27.98 -5.88 -21.74
CA MET A 1 27.47 -4.99 -20.70
C MET A 1 26.40 -5.78 -19.96
N SER A 2 26.57 -6.09 -18.68
CA SER A 2 25.51 -6.69 -17.87
C SER A 2 24.50 -5.59 -17.58
N ASN A 3 23.24 -5.80 -17.97
CA ASN A 3 22.16 -4.89 -17.67
C ASN A 3 21.64 -5.23 -16.27
N ASN A 4 22.20 -4.62 -15.22
CA ASN A 4 21.71 -4.81 -13.87
C ASN A 4 20.34 -4.13 -13.72
N ARG A 5 19.40 -4.83 -13.08
CA ARG A 5 18.07 -4.31 -12.78
C ARG A 5 18.07 -3.78 -11.35
N SER A 6 17.30 -2.72 -11.13
CA SER A 6 17.02 -2.18 -9.80
C SER A 6 15.51 -2.08 -9.59
N SER A 7 15.04 -2.28 -8.37
CA SER A 7 13.64 -2.24 -7.97
C SER A 7 13.50 -1.61 -6.59
N GLY A 8 12.42 -0.87 -6.42
CA GLY A 8 12.20 -0.09 -5.20
C GLY A 8 13.20 1.07 -5.08
N GLY A 9 12.90 1.99 -4.20
CA GLY A 9 13.79 3.10 -3.88
C GLY A 9 13.14 3.87 -2.74
N TYR A 10 13.76 3.87 -1.55
CA TYR A 10 13.19 4.53 -0.38
C TYR A 10 14.28 5.34 0.30
N PHE A 11 13.96 6.59 0.59
CA PHE A 11 14.84 7.45 1.38
C PHE A 11 14.69 7.17 2.87
N SER A 12 15.78 7.31 3.61
CA SER A 12 15.76 7.42 5.08
C SER A 12 14.91 8.62 5.52
N LYS A 13 14.56 8.68 6.79
CA LYS A 13 13.75 9.77 7.36
C LYS A 13 14.37 11.15 7.11
N ASP A 14 15.68 11.26 7.22
CA ASP A 14 16.45 12.48 7.02
C ASP A 14 16.89 12.70 5.57
N ALA A 15 16.50 11.80 4.68
CA ALA A 15 16.86 11.79 3.25
C ALA A 15 18.37 11.82 2.97
N ASP A 16 19.17 11.30 3.90
CA ASP A 16 20.63 11.17 3.77
C ASP A 16 21.06 9.84 3.16
N LYS A 17 20.16 8.83 3.17
CA LYS A 17 20.38 7.50 2.61
C LYS A 17 19.26 7.08 1.67
N LEU A 18 19.60 6.23 0.71
CA LEU A 18 18.69 5.58 -0.21
C LEU A 18 18.89 4.06 -0.15
N ILE A 19 17.81 3.30 0.11
CA ILE A 19 17.83 1.85 -0.06
C ILE A 19 17.11 1.42 -1.32
N TYR A 20 17.60 0.36 -1.95
CA TYR A 20 16.98 -0.22 -3.14
C TYR A 20 17.38 -1.70 -3.27
N SER A 21 16.66 -2.44 -4.11
CA SER A 21 17.02 -3.82 -4.47
C SER A 21 17.65 -3.85 -5.85
N SER A 22 18.70 -4.67 -6.03
CA SER A 22 19.35 -4.84 -7.33
C SER A 22 19.89 -6.26 -7.50
N ASP A 23 19.89 -6.74 -8.75
CA ASP A 23 20.43 -8.05 -9.14
C ASP A 23 21.92 -8.01 -9.56
N LYS A 24 22.64 -6.93 -9.23
CA LYS A 24 24.04 -6.76 -9.62
C LYS A 24 25.02 -7.79 -9.00
N SER A 25 24.62 -8.45 -7.90
CA SER A 25 25.33 -9.60 -7.31
C SER A 25 24.88 -10.96 -7.89
N GLY A 26 24.06 -10.96 -8.97
CA GLY A 26 23.54 -12.17 -9.62
C GLY A 26 22.09 -12.45 -9.33
N ILE A 27 21.59 -12.07 -8.16
CA ILE A 27 20.18 -12.14 -7.74
C ILE A 27 19.85 -10.86 -6.97
N PHE A 28 18.55 -10.53 -6.83
CA PHE A 28 18.14 -9.33 -6.10
C PHE A 28 18.56 -9.38 -4.64
N ASN A 29 19.42 -8.45 -4.25
CA ASN A 29 19.84 -8.16 -2.90
C ASN A 29 19.54 -6.68 -2.57
N ILE A 30 19.64 -6.32 -1.29
CA ILE A 30 19.35 -4.98 -0.80
C ILE A 30 20.66 -4.19 -0.65
N TYR A 31 20.65 -2.98 -1.16
CA TYR A 31 21.77 -2.04 -1.12
C TYR A 31 21.34 -0.73 -0.50
N GLU A 32 22.23 -0.11 0.27
CA GLU A 32 22.08 1.21 0.84
C GLU A 32 23.16 2.13 0.28
N VAL A 33 22.79 3.33 -0.15
CA VAL A 33 23.71 4.39 -0.58
C VAL A 33 23.63 5.54 0.39
N ASP A 34 24.78 5.95 0.94
CA ASP A 34 24.93 7.22 1.62
C ASP A 34 25.01 8.34 0.57
N LEU A 35 24.05 9.27 0.59
CA LEU A 35 23.93 10.30 -0.43
C LEU A 35 24.95 11.43 -0.27
N SER A 36 25.60 11.53 0.88
CA SER A 36 26.65 12.53 1.11
C SER A 36 28.02 12.08 0.60
N THR A 37 28.31 10.79 0.72
CA THR A 37 29.61 10.20 0.34
C THR A 37 29.54 9.44 -0.98
N ASN A 38 28.35 9.07 -1.43
CA ASN A 38 28.09 8.11 -2.51
C ASN A 38 28.65 6.71 -2.22
N GLU A 39 28.94 6.39 -0.95
CA GLU A 39 29.33 5.04 -0.56
C GLU A 39 28.13 4.12 -0.59
N GLU A 40 28.31 2.95 -1.17
CA GLU A 40 27.28 1.91 -1.25
C GLU A 40 27.64 0.72 -0.38
N THR A 41 26.66 0.23 0.37
CA THR A 41 26.76 -0.95 1.22
C THR A 41 25.74 -2.00 0.80
N GLN A 42 26.15 -3.23 0.61
CA GLN A 42 25.25 -4.36 0.43
C GLN A 42 24.77 -4.84 1.80
N LEU A 43 23.44 -4.79 2.04
CA LEU A 43 22.85 -5.14 3.34
C LEU A 43 22.49 -6.63 3.45
N THR A 44 22.27 -7.30 2.32
CA THR A 44 21.92 -8.73 2.26
C THR A 44 22.79 -9.44 1.22
N ASP A 45 23.09 -10.72 1.44
CA ASP A 45 23.95 -11.51 0.58
C ASP A 45 23.29 -12.87 0.26
N SER A 46 22.14 -12.81 -0.43
CA SER A 46 21.46 -14.00 -0.94
C SER A 46 22.07 -14.44 -2.27
N ASN A 47 22.11 -15.75 -2.48
CA ASN A 47 22.46 -16.40 -3.75
C ASN A 47 21.34 -17.35 -4.25
N GLU A 48 20.26 -17.49 -3.52
CA GLU A 48 19.14 -18.37 -3.83
C GLU A 48 17.79 -17.62 -3.98
N GLU A 49 17.46 -16.71 -3.06
CA GLU A 49 16.21 -15.97 -3.05
C GLU A 49 16.39 -14.49 -3.40
N SER A 50 15.43 -13.93 -4.09
CA SER A 50 15.38 -12.50 -4.39
C SER A 50 14.76 -11.70 -3.23
N PHE A 51 15.46 -10.65 -2.80
CA PHE A 51 15.03 -9.77 -1.72
C PHE A 51 14.59 -8.40 -2.26
N PHE A 52 13.35 -8.01 -1.92
CA PHE A 52 12.74 -6.78 -2.38
C PHE A 52 12.44 -5.84 -1.22
N VAL A 53 13.18 -4.74 -1.16
CA VAL A 53 13.03 -3.73 -0.11
C VAL A 53 11.63 -3.13 -0.11
N ARG A 54 11.12 -2.81 1.11
CA ARG A 54 9.80 -2.19 1.33
C ARG A 54 9.88 -0.84 2.04
N GLY A 55 11.03 -0.50 2.58
CA GLY A 55 11.31 0.80 3.18
C GLY A 55 12.14 0.73 4.45
N TYR A 56 12.42 1.92 4.99
CA TYR A 56 12.94 2.07 6.35
C TYR A 56 11.78 2.18 7.33
N SER A 57 11.93 1.58 8.52
CA SER A 57 11.07 1.91 9.65
C SER A 57 11.24 3.39 9.99
N PRO A 58 10.15 4.19 10.00
CA PRO A 58 10.26 5.63 10.21
C PRO A 58 10.80 6.00 11.59
N ASN A 59 10.58 5.13 12.59
CA ASN A 59 11.01 5.36 13.97
C ASN A 59 12.42 4.84 14.26
N THR A 60 12.79 3.64 13.74
CA THR A 60 14.05 2.98 14.09
C THR A 60 15.11 3.05 13.01
N GLY A 61 14.74 3.38 11.77
CA GLY A 61 15.65 3.34 10.60
C GLY A 61 16.00 1.91 10.16
N GLU A 62 15.41 0.88 10.75
CA GLU A 62 15.62 -0.51 10.36
C GLU A 62 14.95 -0.80 9.01
N VAL A 63 15.54 -1.69 8.23
CA VAL A 63 15.08 -1.99 6.87
C VAL A 63 14.07 -3.12 6.87
N ILE A 64 12.94 -2.90 6.17
CA ILE A 64 11.92 -3.91 5.90
C ILE A 64 12.05 -4.38 4.44
N TYR A 65 11.96 -5.69 4.23
CA TYR A 65 11.95 -6.29 2.91
C TYR A 65 11.01 -7.50 2.82
N SER A 66 10.72 -7.93 1.62
CA SER A 66 9.99 -9.16 1.34
C SER A 66 10.86 -10.13 0.55
N ALA A 67 10.68 -11.41 0.81
CA ALA A 67 11.27 -12.51 0.05
C ALA A 67 10.34 -13.72 0.12
N ASP A 68 10.40 -14.56 -0.91
CA ASP A 68 9.85 -15.91 -0.90
C ASP A 68 10.99 -16.94 -0.88
N LYS A 69 10.66 -18.17 -0.59
CA LYS A 69 11.65 -19.23 -0.51
C LYS A 69 11.59 -20.10 -1.76
N GLY A 70 12.70 -20.10 -2.52
CA GLY A 70 12.81 -20.96 -3.70
C GLY A 70 11.78 -20.68 -4.81
N GLY A 71 11.26 -19.45 -4.90
CA GLY A 71 10.26 -19.08 -5.90
C GLY A 71 8.86 -19.66 -5.66
N ASN A 72 8.52 -20.02 -4.40
CA ASN A 72 7.21 -20.61 -4.05
C ASN A 72 6.07 -19.59 -4.01
N GLU A 73 6.34 -18.30 -4.26
CA GLU A 73 5.39 -17.19 -4.22
C GLU A 73 4.73 -16.93 -2.86
N ASN A 74 5.16 -17.62 -1.81
CA ASN A 74 4.75 -17.37 -0.44
C ASN A 74 5.71 -16.36 0.20
N SER A 75 5.55 -15.10 -0.19
CA SER A 75 6.42 -14.02 0.31
C SER A 75 6.15 -13.76 1.79
N HIS A 76 7.21 -13.66 2.56
CA HIS A 76 7.21 -13.19 3.95
C HIS A 76 7.77 -11.77 4.03
N ILE A 77 7.49 -11.12 5.15
CA ILE A 77 8.05 -9.80 5.49
C ILE A 77 9.15 -9.99 6.51
N TYR A 78 10.29 -9.39 6.24
CA TYR A 78 11.51 -9.49 7.07
C TYR A 78 11.94 -8.11 7.54
N LEU A 79 12.57 -8.08 8.72
CA LEU A 79 13.24 -6.93 9.32
C LEU A 79 14.74 -7.18 9.40
N ILE A 80 15.56 -6.26 8.93
CA ILE A 80 17.00 -6.26 9.18
C ILE A 80 17.28 -5.51 10.48
N ARG A 81 17.68 -6.23 11.51
CA ARG A 81 18.03 -5.70 12.83
C ARG A 81 19.45 -6.13 13.22
N LYS A 82 20.34 -5.15 13.41
CA LYS A 82 21.75 -5.39 13.76
C LYS A 82 22.44 -6.39 12.82
N GLY A 83 22.17 -6.26 11.52
CA GLY A 83 22.73 -7.12 10.47
C GLY A 83 22.11 -8.52 10.34
N ASN A 84 21.08 -8.83 11.12
CA ASN A 84 20.36 -10.11 11.04
C ASN A 84 18.97 -9.91 10.46
N SER A 85 18.52 -10.85 9.62
CA SER A 85 17.16 -10.90 9.09
C SER A 85 16.25 -11.64 10.05
N ILE A 86 15.12 -11.01 10.42
CA ILE A 86 14.09 -11.58 11.28
C ILE A 86 12.83 -11.74 10.45
N ASP A 87 12.28 -12.94 10.38
CA ASP A 87 10.99 -13.19 9.73
C ASP A 87 9.85 -12.71 10.64
N LEU A 88 9.08 -11.73 10.17
CA LEU A 88 7.96 -11.14 10.89
C LEU A 88 6.62 -11.83 10.63
N THR A 89 6.56 -12.66 9.59
CA THR A 89 5.33 -13.36 9.15
C THR A 89 5.57 -14.85 8.90
N PRO A 90 6.13 -15.57 9.91
CA PRO A 90 6.54 -16.96 9.72
C PRO A 90 5.35 -17.90 9.44
N GLY A 91 5.63 -18.99 8.71
CA GLY A 91 4.68 -20.06 8.40
C GLY A 91 4.95 -20.68 7.04
N GLU A 92 4.93 -22.00 6.95
CA GLU A 92 5.34 -22.74 5.74
C GLU A 92 4.57 -22.35 4.47
N ASN A 93 3.26 -22.07 4.61
CA ASN A 93 2.36 -21.68 3.51
C ASN A 93 1.80 -20.26 3.68
N THR A 94 2.45 -19.46 4.51
CA THR A 94 2.03 -18.08 4.75
C THR A 94 2.44 -17.21 3.58
N LYS A 95 1.52 -16.40 3.10
CA LYS A 95 1.78 -15.31 2.18
C LYS A 95 1.45 -14.00 2.87
N ALA A 96 2.38 -13.07 2.87
CA ALA A 96 2.21 -11.77 3.48
C ALA A 96 2.67 -10.65 2.55
N SER A 97 2.06 -9.47 2.71
CA SER A 97 2.45 -8.27 1.98
C SER A 97 2.44 -7.06 2.90
N PHE A 98 3.47 -6.24 2.78
CA PHE A 98 3.55 -4.95 3.46
C PHE A 98 2.51 -3.99 2.89
N VAL A 99 1.73 -3.34 3.76
CA VAL A 99 0.70 -2.38 3.39
C VAL A 99 1.15 -0.95 3.61
N GLY A 100 1.74 -0.67 4.77
CA GLY A 100 2.17 0.67 5.15
C GLY A 100 2.56 0.76 6.61
N TRP A 101 3.00 1.95 7.02
CA TRP A 101 3.35 2.27 8.41
C TRP A 101 2.11 2.74 9.17
N THR A 102 2.08 2.49 10.48
CA THR A 102 1.05 3.06 11.36
C THR A 102 1.26 4.56 11.50
N LYS A 103 0.19 5.30 11.85
CA LYS A 103 0.23 6.74 12.06
C LYS A 103 1.28 7.18 13.10
N ASP A 104 1.43 6.39 14.16
CA ASP A 104 2.40 6.64 15.23
C ASP A 104 3.85 6.28 14.86
N GLU A 105 4.07 5.73 13.66
CA GLU A 105 5.36 5.26 13.15
C GLU A 105 6.00 4.13 13.98
N LEU A 106 5.30 3.56 14.97
CA LEU A 106 5.82 2.51 15.84
C LEU A 106 5.63 1.10 15.29
N GLY A 107 4.71 0.95 14.35
CA GLY A 107 4.36 -0.33 13.75
C GLY A 107 4.12 -0.25 12.26
N MET A 108 3.79 -1.40 11.68
CA MET A 108 3.41 -1.52 10.29
C MET A 108 2.17 -2.38 10.12
N TYR A 109 1.47 -2.17 9.03
CA TYR A 109 0.36 -3.00 8.59
C TYR A 109 0.84 -4.04 7.57
N VAL A 110 0.36 -5.26 7.74
CA VAL A 110 0.63 -6.40 6.88
C VAL A 110 -0.68 -7.13 6.60
N ILE A 111 -0.97 -7.46 5.35
CA ILE A 111 -1.99 -8.46 5.03
C ILE A 111 -1.34 -9.83 4.96
N SER A 112 -1.99 -10.84 5.53
CA SER A 112 -1.49 -12.22 5.57
C SER A 112 -2.60 -13.25 5.58
N ASN A 113 -2.36 -14.39 4.91
CA ASN A 113 -3.25 -15.55 4.92
C ASN A 113 -2.88 -16.58 6.01
N SER A 114 -2.08 -16.19 7.00
CA SER A 114 -1.56 -17.11 8.04
C SER A 114 -2.65 -17.85 8.82
N ARG A 115 -3.85 -17.25 9.00
CA ARG A 115 -4.98 -17.86 9.69
C ARG A 115 -5.74 -18.85 8.81
N ASP A 116 -5.99 -18.47 7.55
CA ASP A 116 -6.76 -19.23 6.58
C ASP A 116 -6.22 -18.98 5.17
N PRO A 117 -5.76 -20.01 4.44
CA PRO A 117 -5.12 -19.82 3.13
C PRO A 117 -6.01 -19.17 2.06
N ARG A 118 -7.34 -19.13 2.30
CA ARG A 118 -8.31 -18.50 1.38
C ARG A 118 -8.44 -16.99 1.56
N PHE A 119 -8.04 -16.44 2.72
CA PHE A 119 -8.34 -15.06 3.10
C PHE A 119 -7.11 -14.35 3.64
N PHE A 120 -6.97 -13.09 3.25
CA PHE A 120 -5.93 -12.21 3.76
C PHE A 120 -6.50 -11.31 4.85
N ASP A 121 -6.11 -11.57 6.08
CA ASP A 121 -6.44 -10.72 7.23
C ASP A 121 -5.46 -9.55 7.31
N LEU A 122 -5.87 -8.45 7.95
CA LEU A 122 -4.98 -7.34 8.25
C LEU A 122 -4.42 -7.47 9.66
N TYR A 123 -3.09 -7.40 9.76
CA TYR A 123 -2.35 -7.40 11.02
C TYR A 123 -1.59 -6.09 11.19
N LYS A 124 -1.45 -5.64 12.43
CA LYS A 124 -0.51 -4.63 12.87
C LYS A 124 0.67 -5.33 13.56
N ILE A 125 1.90 -5.01 13.16
CA ILE A 125 3.13 -5.53 13.78
C ILE A 125 3.85 -4.35 14.42
N ASP A 126 4.08 -4.43 15.74
CA ASP A 126 4.91 -3.47 16.48
C ASP A 126 6.39 -3.76 16.22
N ILE A 127 7.13 -2.75 15.76
CA ILE A 127 8.52 -2.94 15.33
C ILE A 127 9.46 -3.19 16.53
N ALA A 128 9.19 -2.60 17.69
CA ALA A 128 10.07 -2.76 18.85
C ALA A 128 9.95 -4.16 19.47
N THR A 129 8.73 -4.62 19.66
CA THR A 129 8.42 -5.89 20.34
C THR A 129 8.26 -7.07 19.40
N LEU A 130 8.04 -6.84 18.09
CA LEU A 130 7.70 -7.80 17.05
C LEU A 130 6.35 -8.52 17.29
N ASN A 131 5.52 -8.00 18.20
CA ASN A 131 4.19 -8.53 18.44
C ASN A 131 3.27 -8.21 17.26
N SER A 132 2.51 -9.21 16.84
CA SER A 132 1.50 -9.09 15.79
C SER A 132 0.10 -9.14 16.39
N GLU A 133 -0.75 -8.19 16.01
CA GLU A 133 -2.15 -8.08 16.41
C GLU A 133 -3.04 -8.07 15.16
N MET A 134 -4.13 -8.86 15.18
CA MET A 134 -5.12 -8.84 14.09
C MET A 134 -6.01 -7.61 14.22
N VAL A 135 -6.01 -6.76 13.18
CA VAL A 135 -6.83 -5.55 13.09
C VAL A 135 -8.16 -5.80 12.37
N PHE A 136 -8.13 -6.63 11.34
CA PHE A 136 -9.32 -6.98 10.57
C PHE A 136 -9.29 -8.45 10.17
N LYS A 137 -10.34 -9.18 10.56
CA LYS A 137 -10.57 -10.57 10.16
C LYS A 137 -11.36 -10.63 8.87
N ASN A 138 -10.77 -11.18 7.84
CA ASN A 138 -11.38 -11.31 6.52
C ASN A 138 -11.97 -12.71 6.34
N ASP A 139 -13.26 -12.88 6.53
CA ASP A 139 -13.94 -14.17 6.34
C ASP A 139 -14.74 -14.24 5.01
N ILE A 140 -14.75 -13.17 4.21
CA ILE A 140 -15.63 -13.03 3.03
C ILE A 140 -14.82 -12.91 1.73
N GLY A 141 -13.53 -12.51 1.82
CA GLY A 141 -12.68 -12.27 0.65
C GLY A 141 -12.67 -10.80 0.20
N TYR A 142 -12.76 -9.89 1.14
CA TYR A 142 -12.51 -8.48 0.87
C TYR A 142 -11.07 -8.22 0.42
N ASN A 143 -10.89 -7.24 -0.47
CA ASN A 143 -9.60 -6.64 -0.74
C ASN A 143 -9.46 -5.36 0.07
N LEU A 144 -8.33 -5.15 0.70
CA LEU A 144 -7.99 -3.89 1.36
C LEU A 144 -7.57 -2.86 0.31
N ASN A 145 -8.27 -1.74 0.24
CA ASN A 145 -7.98 -0.64 -0.67
C ASN A 145 -7.16 0.47 0.00
N SER A 146 -7.53 0.87 1.21
CA SER A 146 -6.89 1.96 1.94
C SER A 146 -7.04 1.80 3.45
N ILE A 147 -6.10 2.39 4.19
CA ILE A 147 -6.19 2.65 5.63
C ILE A 147 -6.22 4.17 5.79
N SER A 148 -7.09 4.69 6.65
CA SER A 148 -7.16 6.13 6.93
C SER A 148 -5.88 6.64 7.63
N ASN A 149 -5.57 7.94 7.49
CA ASN A 149 -4.36 8.51 8.09
C ASN A 149 -4.34 8.46 9.62
N ASN A 150 -5.52 8.32 10.25
CA ASN A 150 -5.67 8.22 11.70
C ASN A 150 -5.78 6.77 12.21
N ASP A 151 -5.61 5.77 11.33
CA ASP A 151 -5.73 4.33 11.60
C ASP A 151 -7.13 3.88 12.09
N ASN A 152 -8.16 4.72 11.97
CA ASN A 152 -9.50 4.39 12.48
C ASN A 152 -10.40 3.68 11.46
N TYR A 153 -10.10 3.83 10.16
CA TYR A 153 -10.96 3.32 9.09
C TYR A 153 -10.17 2.51 8.06
N LEU A 154 -10.82 1.47 7.55
CA LEU A 154 -10.36 0.72 6.38
C LEU A 154 -11.37 0.92 5.25
N VAL A 155 -10.89 1.04 4.03
CA VAL A 155 -11.73 0.90 2.85
C VAL A 155 -11.47 -0.46 2.23
N LEU A 156 -12.55 -1.22 2.10
CA LEU A 156 -12.56 -2.59 1.62
C LEU A 156 -13.36 -2.67 0.32
N SER A 157 -12.95 -3.52 -0.61
CA SER A 157 -13.76 -3.85 -1.78
C SER A 157 -14.11 -5.33 -1.82
N LEU A 158 -15.31 -5.64 -2.27
CA LEU A 158 -15.78 -7.00 -2.51
C LEU A 158 -16.09 -7.15 -3.99
N ASN A 159 -15.37 -8.05 -4.67
CA ASN A 159 -15.62 -8.38 -6.06
C ASN A 159 -16.88 -9.24 -6.17
N LEU A 160 -17.86 -8.81 -6.95
CA LEU A 160 -19.07 -9.57 -7.28
C LEU A 160 -18.90 -10.30 -8.61
N SER A 161 -18.21 -9.67 -9.56
CA SER A 161 -17.86 -10.21 -10.87
C SER A 161 -16.52 -9.63 -11.36
N ARG A 162 -16.16 -9.86 -12.62
CA ARG A 162 -14.96 -9.24 -13.22
C ARG A 162 -15.09 -7.72 -13.41
N SER A 163 -16.33 -7.22 -13.51
CA SER A 163 -16.66 -5.84 -13.83
C SER A 163 -17.50 -5.15 -12.76
N GLU A 164 -17.74 -5.82 -11.64
CA GLU A 164 -18.58 -5.30 -10.56
C GLU A 164 -17.98 -5.60 -9.21
N GLN A 165 -17.92 -4.59 -8.39
CA GLN A 165 -17.52 -4.67 -7.00
C GLN A 165 -18.33 -3.69 -6.16
N LYS A 166 -18.21 -3.83 -4.85
CA LYS A 166 -18.77 -2.92 -3.85
C LYS A 166 -17.66 -2.41 -2.98
N LEU A 167 -17.79 -1.17 -2.51
CA LEU A 167 -16.88 -0.55 -1.55
C LEU A 167 -17.55 -0.44 -0.18
N PHE A 168 -16.77 -0.68 0.85
CA PHE A 168 -17.19 -0.60 2.25
C PHE A 168 -16.19 0.24 3.04
N LEU A 169 -16.72 1.08 3.92
CA LEU A 169 -15.96 1.73 4.98
C LEU A 169 -16.12 0.90 6.25
N TYR A 170 -15.03 0.44 6.83
CA TYR A 170 -15.00 -0.33 8.06
C TYR A 170 -14.37 0.52 9.17
N ASP A 171 -15.07 0.68 10.29
CA ASP A 171 -14.57 1.35 11.49
C ASP A 171 -13.87 0.32 12.39
N VAL A 172 -12.58 0.51 12.60
CA VAL A 172 -11.70 -0.42 13.32
C VAL A 172 -12.09 -0.53 14.80
N LYS A 173 -12.60 0.56 15.41
CA LYS A 173 -12.94 0.57 16.84
C LYS A 173 -14.26 -0.10 17.16
N SER A 174 -15.26 0.18 16.32
CA SER A 174 -16.62 -0.37 16.53
C SER A 174 -16.84 -1.71 15.85
N ASN A 175 -15.94 -2.13 14.97
CA ASN A 175 -16.11 -3.28 14.07
C ASN A 175 -17.37 -3.20 13.20
N GLN A 176 -17.82 -1.98 12.88
CA GLN A 176 -18.97 -1.74 12.02
C GLN A 176 -18.51 -1.42 10.60
N GLN A 177 -19.28 -1.85 9.62
CA GLN A 177 -19.04 -1.48 8.24
C GLN A 177 -20.28 -0.87 7.60
N VAL A 178 -20.05 0.06 6.67
CA VAL A 178 -21.08 0.73 5.87
C VAL A 178 -20.70 0.60 4.40
N GLU A 179 -21.64 0.22 3.54
CA GLU A 179 -21.44 0.26 2.10
C GLU A 179 -21.37 1.71 1.62
N ILE A 180 -20.28 2.08 0.97
CA ILE A 180 -20.05 3.45 0.44
C ILE A 180 -20.27 3.53 -1.08
N SER A 181 -20.42 2.42 -1.76
CA SER A 181 -20.90 2.34 -3.15
C SER A 181 -22.44 2.41 -3.18
N ASP A 182 -23.02 3.13 -4.15
CA ASP A 182 -24.49 3.19 -4.29
C ASP A 182 -25.03 1.90 -4.91
N GLN A 183 -24.33 1.37 -5.91
CA GLN A 183 -24.68 0.13 -6.62
C GLN A 183 -23.41 -0.57 -7.09
N ALA A 184 -23.55 -1.83 -7.52
CA ALA A 184 -22.46 -2.57 -8.10
C ALA A 184 -21.99 -1.92 -9.41
N ALA A 185 -20.71 -1.58 -9.46
CA ALA A 185 -20.00 -1.01 -10.60
C ALA A 185 -18.51 -1.33 -10.47
N ASN A 186 -17.69 -0.86 -11.40
CA ASN A 186 -16.26 -0.84 -11.17
C ASN A 186 -15.90 0.34 -10.26
N PHE A 187 -15.12 0.04 -9.24
CA PHE A 187 -14.57 1.03 -8.31
C PHE A 187 -13.05 0.83 -8.22
N SER A 188 -12.32 1.94 -8.18
CA SER A 188 -10.91 1.93 -7.80
C SER A 188 -10.72 2.90 -6.65
N GLY A 189 -10.30 2.36 -5.50
CA GLY A 189 -9.97 3.15 -4.32
C GLY A 189 -8.76 4.02 -4.60
N GLN A 190 -8.81 5.25 -4.12
CA GLN A 190 -7.73 6.20 -4.27
C GLN A 190 -7.11 6.49 -2.89
N ASN A 191 -7.60 7.48 -2.17
CA ASN A 191 -7.02 7.89 -0.90
C ASN A 191 -8.02 8.66 -0.03
N PHE A 192 -7.73 8.74 1.26
CA PHE A 192 -8.36 9.69 2.17
C PHE A 192 -7.74 11.09 1.99
N ASP A 193 -8.49 12.14 2.35
CA ASP A 193 -7.89 13.46 2.58
C ASP A 193 -7.08 13.46 3.89
N LYS A 194 -6.31 14.53 4.11
CA LYS A 194 -5.40 14.65 5.26
C LYS A 194 -6.08 14.47 6.62
N ASN A 195 -7.35 14.89 6.72
CA ASN A 195 -8.09 14.89 7.98
C ASN A 195 -9.00 13.65 8.13
N ASP A 196 -9.01 12.75 7.12
CA ASP A 196 -9.91 11.62 7.04
C ASP A 196 -11.41 12.02 7.09
N GLU A 197 -11.72 13.18 6.52
CA GLU A 197 -13.09 13.64 6.39
C GLU A 197 -13.76 13.09 5.13
N ASN A 198 -12.97 12.88 4.07
CA ASN A 198 -13.43 12.37 2.79
C ASN A 198 -12.53 11.24 2.28
N TYR A 199 -13.16 10.23 1.69
CA TYR A 199 -12.51 9.20 0.89
C TYR A 199 -12.78 9.43 -0.59
N PHE A 200 -11.75 9.34 -1.42
CA PHE A 200 -11.84 9.50 -2.87
C PHE A 200 -11.75 8.16 -3.58
N TYR A 201 -12.53 7.97 -4.62
CA TYR A 201 -12.53 6.78 -5.46
C TYR A 201 -12.96 7.10 -6.88
N THR A 202 -12.54 6.29 -7.85
CA THR A 202 -13.05 6.37 -9.22
C THR A 202 -14.10 5.28 -9.45
N THR A 203 -15.10 5.58 -10.26
CA THR A 203 -16.16 4.64 -10.65
C THR A 203 -16.66 4.94 -12.04
N ASN A 204 -17.23 3.93 -12.70
CA ASN A 204 -18.00 4.08 -13.94
C ASN A 204 -19.52 3.88 -13.71
N TYR A 205 -19.99 4.02 -12.48
CA TYR A 205 -21.42 3.91 -12.18
C TYR A 205 -22.25 4.90 -13.02
N ASP A 206 -23.25 4.39 -13.76
CA ASP A 206 -24.08 5.17 -14.70
C ASP A 206 -23.29 6.08 -15.65
N SER A 207 -22.14 5.57 -16.13
CA SER A 207 -21.22 6.30 -17.01
C SER A 207 -20.42 5.35 -17.90
N GLU A 208 -20.16 5.77 -19.14
CA GLU A 208 -19.24 5.07 -20.03
C GLU A 208 -17.80 5.15 -19.53
N PHE A 209 -17.42 6.29 -18.97
CA PHE A 209 -16.06 6.56 -18.49
C PHE A 209 -15.98 6.63 -16.99
N TYR A 210 -14.81 6.25 -16.46
CA TYR A 210 -14.50 6.43 -15.04
C TYR A 210 -14.43 7.90 -14.67
N TYR A 211 -14.99 8.26 -13.52
CA TYR A 211 -14.95 9.60 -12.95
C TYR A 211 -14.60 9.55 -11.46
N LEU A 212 -14.11 10.67 -10.92
CA LEU A 212 -13.69 10.79 -9.53
C LEU A 212 -14.86 11.22 -8.64
N MET A 213 -15.08 10.45 -7.59
CA MET A 213 -16.06 10.69 -6.53
C MET A 213 -15.40 10.95 -5.19
N SER A 214 -16.12 11.59 -4.29
CA SER A 214 -15.83 11.64 -2.86
C SER A 214 -16.98 11.07 -2.06
N TYR A 215 -16.63 10.45 -0.93
CA TYR A 215 -17.55 10.03 0.12
C TYR A 215 -17.17 10.74 1.42
N ASN A 216 -18.08 11.51 1.98
CA ASN A 216 -17.88 12.20 3.26
C ASN A 216 -18.16 11.22 4.41
N LEU A 217 -17.16 10.99 5.27
CA LEU A 217 -17.25 9.99 6.34
C LEU A 217 -18.25 10.38 7.45
N LYS A 218 -18.52 11.68 7.62
CA LYS A 218 -19.37 12.18 8.70
C LYS A 218 -20.86 12.08 8.39
N ASN A 219 -21.25 12.43 7.17
CA ASN A 219 -22.67 12.50 6.78
C ASN A 219 -23.08 11.50 5.70
N GLY A 220 -22.12 10.74 5.15
CA GLY A 220 -22.34 9.74 4.09
C GLY A 220 -22.65 10.35 2.71
N GLU A 221 -22.44 11.66 2.53
CA GLU A 221 -22.69 12.34 1.27
C GLU A 221 -21.68 11.91 0.21
N ARG A 222 -22.18 11.67 -1.00
CA ARG A 222 -21.37 11.36 -2.19
C ARG A 222 -21.44 12.51 -3.16
N SER A 223 -20.29 12.92 -3.68
CA SER A 223 -20.19 14.04 -4.62
C SER A 223 -19.25 13.73 -5.76
N THR A 224 -19.62 14.13 -6.98
CA THR A 224 -18.73 14.07 -8.13
C THR A 224 -17.66 15.15 -7.97
N VAL A 225 -16.40 14.74 -7.94
CA VAL A 225 -15.25 15.64 -7.82
C VAL A 225 -14.74 16.06 -9.20
N TYR A 226 -14.67 15.09 -10.13
CA TYR A 226 -14.18 15.35 -11.48
C TYR A 226 -14.72 14.32 -12.47
N LYS A 227 -15.26 14.80 -13.58
CA LYS A 227 -15.85 13.97 -14.66
C LYS A 227 -15.52 14.58 -16.02
N THR A 228 -15.16 13.72 -16.98
CA THR A 228 -14.90 14.09 -18.38
C THR A 228 -15.51 13.07 -19.31
N ASN A 229 -15.31 13.22 -20.63
CA ASN A 229 -15.67 12.23 -21.65
C ASN A 229 -14.51 11.21 -21.89
N TRP A 230 -13.66 11.01 -20.90
CA TRP A 230 -12.53 10.09 -20.88
C TRP A 230 -12.35 9.50 -19.48
N ASP A 231 -11.65 8.38 -19.40
CA ASP A 231 -11.41 7.71 -18.12
C ASP A 231 -10.51 8.53 -17.19
N VAL A 232 -10.98 8.82 -15.99
CA VAL A 232 -10.12 9.23 -14.89
C VAL A 232 -9.38 8.00 -14.41
N ALA A 233 -8.09 7.89 -14.79
CA ALA A 233 -7.27 6.74 -14.51
C ALA A 233 -6.88 6.64 -13.02
N PHE A 234 -6.49 7.78 -12.42
CA PHE A 234 -6.17 7.89 -11.00
C PHE A 234 -6.25 9.34 -10.51
N SER A 235 -6.31 9.49 -9.20
CA SER A 235 -6.15 10.77 -8.51
C SER A 235 -5.45 10.55 -7.18
N TYR A 236 -4.61 11.49 -6.78
CA TYR A 236 -4.04 11.51 -5.43
C TYR A 236 -3.85 12.94 -4.93
N LEU A 237 -3.76 13.08 -3.61
CA LEU A 237 -3.48 14.33 -2.92
C LEU A 237 -2.02 14.37 -2.48
N SER A 238 -1.38 15.56 -2.50
CA SER A 238 -0.11 15.76 -1.83
C SER A 238 -0.27 15.52 -0.31
N LYS A 239 0.83 15.18 0.39
CA LYS A 239 0.81 14.86 1.83
C LYS A 239 0.14 15.94 2.70
N ASN A 240 0.23 17.20 2.28
CA ASN A 240 -0.38 18.35 3.00
C ASN A 240 -1.74 18.78 2.42
N ASN A 241 -2.30 18.01 1.46
CA ASN A 241 -3.52 18.32 0.71
C ASN A 241 -3.51 19.64 -0.09
N SER A 242 -2.34 20.28 -0.26
CA SER A 242 -2.27 21.54 -1.03
C SER A 242 -2.47 21.33 -2.53
N TYR A 243 -2.22 20.14 -3.04
CA TYR A 243 -2.37 19.82 -4.45
C TYR A 243 -3.11 18.50 -4.65
N ARG A 244 -3.95 18.48 -5.68
CA ARG A 244 -4.54 17.26 -6.24
C ARG A 244 -3.97 17.02 -7.63
N VAL A 245 -3.51 15.79 -7.87
CA VAL A 245 -3.17 15.31 -9.21
C VAL A 245 -4.33 14.47 -9.71
N ILE A 246 -4.76 14.71 -10.95
CA ILE A 246 -5.75 13.89 -11.66
C ILE A 246 -5.12 13.45 -12.99
N ALA A 247 -5.14 12.17 -13.27
CA ALA A 247 -4.75 11.62 -14.56
C ALA A 247 -5.99 11.19 -15.34
N VAL A 248 -6.08 11.65 -16.58
CA VAL A 248 -7.12 11.26 -17.52
C VAL A 248 -6.48 10.52 -18.69
N ASN A 249 -6.99 9.33 -18.99
CA ASN A 249 -6.55 8.58 -20.17
C ASN A 249 -7.33 9.07 -21.40
N GLU A 250 -6.70 9.93 -22.17
CA GLU A 250 -7.25 10.49 -23.41
C GLU A 250 -6.41 10.01 -24.60
N ASP A 251 -7.03 9.31 -25.55
CA ASP A 251 -6.37 8.73 -26.73
C ASP A 251 -5.14 7.86 -26.37
N ALA A 252 -5.29 6.97 -25.37
CA ALA A 252 -4.22 6.10 -24.84
C ALA A 252 -3.02 6.86 -24.24
N GLN A 253 -3.19 8.13 -23.89
CA GLN A 253 -2.19 8.95 -23.21
C GLN A 253 -2.73 9.46 -21.88
N ASN A 254 -1.94 9.34 -20.82
CA ASN A 254 -2.30 9.94 -19.53
C ASN A 254 -1.98 11.44 -19.54
N LYS A 255 -3.01 12.27 -19.55
CA LYS A 255 -2.91 13.73 -19.34
C LYS A 255 -3.03 14.03 -17.87
N LEU A 256 -2.04 14.71 -17.32
CA LEU A 256 -2.00 15.08 -15.90
C LEU A 256 -2.49 16.51 -15.70
N SER A 257 -3.39 16.68 -14.74
CA SER A 257 -3.82 17.96 -14.21
C SER A 257 -3.39 18.08 -12.75
N ILE A 258 -2.77 19.20 -12.39
CA ILE A 258 -2.39 19.51 -11.01
C ILE A 258 -3.25 20.70 -10.57
N GLN A 259 -4.10 20.44 -9.59
CA GLN A 259 -5.00 21.43 -9.01
C GLN A 259 -4.45 21.93 -7.69
N ASN A 260 -4.39 23.25 -7.51
CA ASN A 260 -4.12 23.86 -6.20
C ASN A 260 -5.43 23.81 -5.38
N MET A 261 -5.37 23.26 -4.16
CA MET A 261 -6.51 23.04 -3.26
C MET A 261 -6.56 24.08 -2.13
N SER A 262 -5.57 24.97 -2.05
CA SER A 262 -5.49 26.07 -1.09
C SER A 262 -6.20 27.34 -1.57
#